data_8227cef5dcd669858e6a31cf00e8e844
#
_entry.id   8227cef5dcd669858e6a31cf00e8e844
#
_cell.length_a   1.000
_cell.length_b   1.000
_cell.length_c   1.000
_cell.angle_alpha   90.00
_cell.angle_beta   90.00
_cell.angle_gamma   90.00
#
_symmetry.space_group_name_H-M   'P 1'
#
loop_
_entity.id
_entity.type
_entity.pdbx_description
1 polymer ?
#
loop_
_entity_poly.entity_id
_entity_poly.type
_entity_poly.pdbx_seq_one_letter_code
_entity_poly.pdbx_strand_id
1 'polypeptide(L)'
;MLTQTNEVKHLDETKLEIIGEAEVAKAAEILQRYKGSKAALDERIIENELWFRMGHWKNYKNPMMEGKPTPASGWLFNSIANKHADAMDNYPEPNILPRAADDEKTAKVLSKVVPVVLEQAEYEQTYSDTWWRKLKQGTGVKGVFWDPVLRGGLGDISIRSMDLLMLYWEPGVTDIQNSANLFSLSVADNDRLKARWPQLDGHTGSTLETAKYIHDQNIDTSDKSVVVDWYYKKPLENGQTVLHYCKFCNGVVPVSY
;
A
#
# COMPACT_ATOMS: atom_id res chain seq x y z
N MET A 1 42.11 14.26 14.66
CA MET A 1 42.27 12.82 14.91
C MET A 1 41.25 12.38 15.96
N LEU A 2 40.06 12.01 15.55
CA LEU A 2 39.08 11.33 16.40
C LEU A 2 38.24 10.48 15.46
N THR A 3 38.63 9.22 15.33
CA THR A 3 37.87 8.13 14.73
C THR A 3 36.68 7.83 15.64
N GLN A 4 35.49 8.34 15.32
CA GLN A 4 34.26 7.80 15.87
C GLN A 4 33.84 6.59 15.02
N THR A 5 34.20 5.41 15.47
CA THR A 5 33.59 4.16 15.06
C THR A 5 32.12 4.22 15.52
N ASN A 6 31.21 4.41 14.56
CA ASN A 6 29.79 4.12 14.78
C ASN A 6 29.64 2.61 14.97
N GLU A 7 29.66 2.18 16.23
CA GLU A 7 29.14 0.89 16.62
C GLU A 7 27.63 0.91 16.29
N VAL A 8 27.25 0.17 15.26
CA VAL A 8 25.86 -0.24 15.05
C VAL A 8 25.53 -1.12 16.25
N LYS A 9 24.88 -0.54 17.27
CA LYS A 9 24.33 -1.31 18.36
C LYS A 9 23.34 -2.31 17.75
N HIS A 10 23.71 -3.59 17.77
CA HIS A 10 22.77 -4.68 17.58
C HIS A 10 21.59 -4.41 18.53
N LEU A 11 20.41 -4.19 17.98
CA LEU A 11 19.19 -4.16 18.74
C LEU A 11 19.05 -5.52 19.42
N ASP A 12 18.98 -5.50 20.73
CA ASP A 12 18.88 -6.69 21.57
C ASP A 12 17.55 -7.38 21.20
N GLU A 13 17.60 -8.48 20.45
CA GLU A 13 16.42 -9.23 19.98
C GLU A 13 15.52 -9.72 21.13
N THR A 14 16.01 -9.65 22.36
CA THR A 14 15.29 -10.06 23.58
C THR A 14 14.24 -9.07 24.06
N LYS A 15 14.09 -7.88 23.44
CA LYS A 15 13.12 -6.84 23.80
C LYS A 15 12.07 -6.56 22.74
N LEU A 16 11.81 -7.49 21.83
CA LEU A 16 10.64 -7.41 20.94
C LEU A 16 9.38 -7.49 21.82
N GLU A 17 8.69 -6.38 21.93
CA GLU A 17 7.39 -6.34 22.60
C GLU A 17 6.44 -7.26 21.84
N ILE A 18 6.01 -8.36 22.47
CA ILE A 18 5.01 -9.25 21.88
C ILE A 18 3.71 -8.47 21.86
N ILE A 19 3.25 -8.13 20.65
CA ILE A 19 1.97 -7.46 20.46
C ILE A 19 0.86 -8.48 20.78
N GLY A 20 0.07 -8.18 21.81
CA GLY A 20 -1.04 -9.01 22.26
C GLY A 20 -2.38 -8.63 21.62
N GLU A 21 -3.41 -9.38 21.97
CA GLU A 21 -4.78 -9.13 21.50
C GLU A 21 -5.31 -7.74 21.86
N ALA A 22 -4.89 -7.20 23.02
CA ALA A 22 -5.31 -5.88 23.50
C ALA A 22 -4.79 -4.75 22.61
N GLU A 23 -3.55 -4.85 22.14
CA GLU A 23 -2.95 -3.87 21.22
C GLU A 23 -3.63 -3.95 19.85
N VAL A 24 -3.93 -5.16 19.37
CA VAL A 24 -4.65 -5.37 18.11
C VAL A 24 -6.07 -4.82 18.17
N ALA A 25 -6.76 -4.98 19.30
CA ALA A 25 -8.08 -4.39 19.49
C ALA A 25 -8.03 -2.85 19.40
N LYS A 26 -7.05 -2.21 20.05
CA LYS A 26 -6.83 -0.76 19.91
C LYS A 26 -6.50 -0.35 18.48
N ALA A 27 -5.66 -1.14 17.78
CA ALA A 27 -5.34 -0.89 16.36
C ALA A 27 -6.60 -0.97 15.48
N ALA A 28 -7.48 -1.92 15.74
CA ALA A 28 -8.75 -2.06 15.03
C ALA A 28 -9.68 -0.86 15.26
N GLU A 29 -9.75 -0.33 16.48
CA GLU A 29 -10.51 0.89 16.79
C GLU A 29 -9.94 2.12 16.05
N ILE A 30 -8.61 2.27 16.02
CA ILE A 30 -7.95 3.34 15.28
C ILE A 30 -8.24 3.21 13.78
N LEU A 31 -8.15 2.00 13.23
CA LEU A 31 -8.47 1.72 11.83
C LEU A 31 -9.90 2.09 11.50
N GLN A 32 -10.87 1.75 12.35
CA GLN A 32 -12.28 2.12 12.14
C GLN A 32 -12.48 3.64 12.12
N ARG A 33 -11.80 4.37 13.02
CA ARG A 33 -11.83 5.82 13.02
C ARG A 33 -11.24 6.41 11.73
N TYR A 34 -10.12 5.87 11.23
CA TYR A 34 -9.50 6.31 9.99
C TYR A 34 -10.39 5.99 8.77
N LYS A 35 -11.06 4.83 8.78
CA LYS A 35 -12.07 4.48 7.75
C LYS A 35 -13.20 5.48 7.71
N GLY A 36 -13.76 5.85 8.86
CA GLY A 36 -14.83 6.84 8.94
C GLY A 36 -14.40 8.20 8.38
N SER A 37 -13.22 8.66 8.72
CA SER A 37 -12.68 9.95 8.25
C SER A 37 -12.38 9.95 6.75
N LYS A 38 -12.07 8.80 6.16
CA LYS A 38 -11.74 8.65 4.74
C LYS A 38 -12.93 8.28 3.86
N ALA A 39 -14.11 8.00 4.45
CA ALA A 39 -15.26 7.46 3.72
C ALA A 39 -15.63 8.28 2.48
N ALA A 40 -15.67 9.61 2.59
CA ALA A 40 -15.98 10.50 1.46
C ALA A 40 -14.95 10.43 0.32
N LEU A 41 -13.67 10.19 0.65
CA LEU A 41 -12.62 9.98 -0.34
C LEU A 41 -12.81 8.63 -1.04
N ASP A 42 -13.10 7.58 -0.27
CA ASP A 42 -13.33 6.24 -0.81
C ASP A 42 -14.53 6.21 -1.77
N GLU A 43 -15.63 6.86 -1.41
CA GLU A 43 -16.81 7.01 -2.28
C GLU A 43 -16.46 7.72 -3.60
N ARG A 44 -15.69 8.79 -3.54
CA ARG A 44 -15.22 9.52 -4.73
C ARG A 44 -14.32 8.64 -5.61
N ILE A 45 -13.45 7.84 -5.02
CA ILE A 45 -12.57 6.92 -5.77
C ILE A 45 -13.41 5.88 -6.51
N ILE A 46 -14.41 5.29 -5.84
CA ILE A 46 -15.31 4.30 -6.42
C ILE A 46 -16.14 4.93 -7.56
N GLU A 47 -16.64 6.14 -7.35
CA GLU A 47 -17.38 6.88 -8.38
C GLU A 47 -16.49 7.19 -9.59
N ASN A 48 -15.27 7.68 -9.38
CA ASN A 48 -14.32 7.96 -10.46
C ASN A 48 -14.00 6.69 -11.29
N GLU A 49 -13.84 5.54 -10.64
CA GLU A 49 -13.63 4.26 -11.34
C GLU A 49 -14.86 3.86 -12.17
N LEU A 50 -16.07 4.10 -11.64
CA LEU A 50 -17.30 3.86 -12.36
C LEU A 50 -17.40 4.72 -13.63
N TRP A 51 -17.06 6.01 -13.52
CA TRP A 51 -17.02 6.93 -14.66
C TRP A 51 -15.95 6.52 -15.69
N PHE A 52 -14.76 6.13 -15.24
CA PHE A 52 -13.68 5.64 -16.10
C PHE A 52 -14.11 4.42 -16.91
N ARG A 53 -14.85 3.50 -16.29
CA ARG A 53 -15.40 2.29 -16.94
C ARG A 53 -16.69 2.53 -17.73
N MET A 54 -17.02 3.77 -18.00
CA MET A 54 -18.24 4.16 -18.74
C MET A 54 -19.54 3.70 -18.08
N GLY A 55 -19.52 3.44 -16.78
CA GLY A 55 -20.67 2.99 -16.00
C GLY A 55 -21.63 4.13 -15.59
N HIS A 56 -21.80 5.16 -16.41
CA HIS A 56 -22.55 6.39 -16.10
C HIS A 56 -23.98 6.13 -15.63
N TRP A 57 -24.61 5.08 -16.14
CA TRP A 57 -26.01 4.78 -15.87
C TRP A 57 -26.22 3.82 -14.68
N LYS A 58 -25.16 3.23 -14.12
CA LYS A 58 -25.27 2.23 -13.05
C LYS A 58 -26.03 2.72 -11.82
N ASN A 59 -25.81 3.98 -11.45
CA ASN A 59 -26.40 4.61 -10.27
C ASN A 59 -27.68 5.42 -10.60
N TYR A 60 -28.04 5.49 -11.87
CA TYR A 60 -29.20 6.25 -12.32
C TYR A 60 -30.43 5.35 -12.37
N LYS A 61 -31.15 5.28 -11.27
CA LYS A 61 -32.40 4.52 -11.15
C LYS A 61 -33.59 5.44 -11.44
N ASN A 62 -33.99 5.54 -12.70
CA ASN A 62 -35.24 6.21 -13.07
C ASN A 62 -36.16 5.20 -13.75
N PRO A 63 -37.33 4.89 -13.19
CA PRO A 63 -38.30 3.94 -13.78
C PRO A 63 -38.71 4.30 -15.19
N MET A 64 -38.67 5.58 -15.56
CA MET A 64 -39.02 6.05 -16.94
C MET A 64 -37.91 5.70 -17.96
N MET A 65 -36.73 5.26 -17.51
CA MET A 65 -35.59 4.88 -18.35
C MET A 65 -35.48 3.37 -18.55
N GLU A 66 -36.33 2.59 -17.90
CA GLU A 66 -36.33 1.13 -18.05
C GLU A 66 -36.61 0.75 -19.51
N GLY A 67 -35.74 -0.09 -20.09
CA GLY A 67 -35.80 -0.50 -21.48
C GLY A 67 -35.33 0.53 -22.51
N LYS A 68 -34.90 1.74 -22.10
CA LYS A 68 -34.35 2.75 -23.02
C LYS A 68 -32.85 2.57 -23.23
N PRO A 69 -32.31 2.96 -24.40
CA PRO A 69 -30.88 2.96 -24.64
C PRO A 69 -30.13 3.82 -23.62
N THR A 70 -29.01 3.31 -23.11
CA THR A 70 -28.12 4.01 -22.19
C THR A 70 -26.79 4.31 -22.88
N PRO A 71 -26.73 5.33 -23.77
CA PRO A 71 -25.51 5.62 -24.50
C PRO A 71 -24.43 6.12 -23.55
N ALA A 72 -23.19 5.62 -23.74
CA ALA A 72 -22.02 6.09 -23.02
C ALA A 72 -20.91 6.42 -24.03
N SER A 73 -20.12 7.44 -23.74
CA SER A 73 -18.97 7.83 -24.55
C SER A 73 -17.67 7.72 -23.76
N GLY A 74 -16.62 7.20 -24.42
CA GLY A 74 -15.29 7.00 -23.81
C GLY A 74 -14.40 8.25 -23.74
N TRP A 75 -14.97 9.47 -23.72
CA TRP A 75 -14.14 10.69 -23.69
C TRP A 75 -13.19 10.76 -22.50
N LEU A 76 -13.69 10.43 -21.31
CA LEU A 76 -12.87 10.41 -20.10
C LEU A 76 -11.77 9.32 -20.19
N PHE A 77 -12.14 8.14 -20.65
CA PHE A 77 -11.19 7.05 -20.87
C PHE A 77 -10.07 7.48 -21.84
N ASN A 78 -10.42 8.04 -23.01
CA ASN A 78 -9.45 8.50 -23.98
C ASN A 78 -8.53 9.60 -23.41
N SER A 79 -9.09 10.56 -22.69
CA SER A 79 -8.30 11.65 -22.08
C SER A 79 -7.29 11.11 -21.08
N ILE A 80 -7.71 10.16 -20.25
CA ILE A 80 -6.83 9.53 -19.25
C ILE A 80 -5.78 8.64 -19.92
N ALA A 81 -6.16 7.85 -20.94
CA ALA A 81 -5.25 6.99 -21.68
C ALA A 81 -4.15 7.79 -22.39
N ASN A 82 -4.49 8.90 -23.03
CA ASN A 82 -3.51 9.77 -23.67
C ASN A 82 -2.52 10.38 -22.65
N LYS A 83 -3.03 10.88 -21.53
CA LYS A 83 -2.16 11.40 -20.46
C LYS A 83 -1.26 10.33 -19.84
N HIS A 84 -1.76 9.10 -19.75
CA HIS A 84 -0.94 7.99 -19.29
C HIS A 84 0.16 7.66 -20.29
N ALA A 85 -0.16 7.62 -21.61
CA ALA A 85 0.85 7.40 -22.66
C ALA A 85 1.94 8.48 -22.62
N ASP A 86 1.57 9.76 -22.52
CA ASP A 86 2.52 10.88 -22.39
C ASP A 86 3.44 10.71 -21.16
N ALA A 87 2.91 10.18 -20.06
CA ALA A 87 3.70 9.93 -18.86
C ALA A 87 4.67 8.75 -19.02
N MET A 88 4.31 7.75 -19.82
CA MET A 88 5.19 6.60 -20.10
C MET A 88 6.32 7.00 -21.06
N ASP A 89 6.05 7.84 -22.05
CA ASP A 89 7.07 8.36 -22.96
C ASP A 89 8.15 9.18 -22.24
N ASN A 90 7.82 9.75 -21.07
CA ASN A 90 8.73 10.52 -20.23
C ASN A 90 9.10 9.76 -18.94
N TYR A 91 9.41 8.49 -19.05
CA TYR A 91 9.83 7.68 -17.91
C TYR A 91 11.13 8.23 -17.29
N PRO A 92 11.16 8.52 -15.97
CA PRO A 92 12.31 9.14 -15.32
C PRO A 92 13.44 8.15 -15.10
N GLU A 93 14.64 8.51 -15.52
CA GLU A 93 15.86 7.79 -15.18
C GLU A 93 16.52 8.39 -13.93
N PRO A 94 17.03 7.54 -13.00
CA PRO A 94 17.72 8.02 -11.82
C PRO A 94 19.11 8.58 -12.18
N ASN A 95 19.38 9.82 -11.76
CA ASN A 95 20.69 10.44 -11.88
C ASN A 95 21.20 10.80 -10.49
N ILE A 96 22.30 10.15 -10.06
CA ILE A 96 22.86 10.31 -8.72
C ILE A 96 24.12 11.18 -8.84
N LEU A 97 24.06 12.37 -8.26
CA LEU A 97 25.14 13.34 -8.23
C LEU A 97 25.82 13.34 -6.85
N PRO A 98 27.15 13.46 -6.79
CA PRO A 98 27.87 13.61 -5.53
C PRO A 98 27.55 14.97 -4.90
N ARG A 99 27.45 15.03 -3.56
CA ARG A 99 27.30 16.30 -2.82
C ARG A 99 28.65 16.88 -2.40
N ALA A 100 29.65 16.03 -2.16
CA ALA A 100 31.01 16.39 -1.79
C ALA A 100 32.02 15.61 -2.65
N ALA A 101 33.27 16.02 -2.67
CA ALA A 101 34.32 15.39 -3.46
C ALA A 101 34.55 13.92 -3.03
N ASP A 102 34.37 13.61 -1.75
CA ASP A 102 34.55 12.27 -1.20
C ASP A 102 33.43 11.31 -1.66
N ASP A 103 32.26 11.86 -2.07
CA ASP A 103 31.08 11.09 -2.49
C ASP A 103 31.13 10.65 -3.96
N GLU A 104 32.10 11.11 -4.75
CA GLU A 104 32.14 10.83 -6.20
C GLU A 104 32.15 9.34 -6.53
N LYS A 105 32.93 8.55 -5.78
CA LYS A 105 33.01 7.10 -5.99
C LYS A 105 31.70 6.42 -5.66
N THR A 106 31.08 6.80 -4.55
CA THR A 106 29.78 6.29 -4.10
C THR A 106 28.68 6.64 -5.09
N ALA A 107 28.61 7.88 -5.55
CA ALA A 107 27.65 8.34 -6.55
C ALA A 107 27.78 7.57 -7.87
N LYS A 108 29.01 7.31 -8.35
CA LYS A 108 29.27 6.49 -9.55
C LYS A 108 28.82 5.04 -9.38
N VAL A 109 29.01 4.44 -8.19
CA VAL A 109 28.55 3.07 -7.90
C VAL A 109 27.02 3.04 -7.86
N LEU A 110 26.40 3.96 -7.11
CA LEU A 110 24.94 4.02 -7.00
C LEU A 110 24.25 4.29 -8.35
N SER A 111 24.83 5.13 -9.20
CA SER A 111 24.31 5.39 -10.56
C SER A 111 24.28 4.14 -11.44
N LYS A 112 25.09 3.12 -11.13
CA LYS A 112 25.08 1.83 -11.84
C LYS A 112 24.17 0.81 -11.16
N VAL A 113 24.10 0.82 -9.83
CA VAL A 113 23.34 -0.17 -9.05
C VAL A 113 21.83 0.14 -9.03
N VAL A 114 21.47 1.42 -8.86
CA VAL A 114 20.05 1.79 -8.73
C VAL A 114 19.21 1.43 -9.96
N PRO A 115 19.66 1.67 -11.21
CA PRO A 115 18.92 1.23 -12.39
C PRO A 115 18.66 -0.29 -12.40
N VAL A 116 19.67 -1.10 -12.04
CA VAL A 116 19.54 -2.56 -11.96
C VAL A 116 18.52 -2.98 -10.89
N VAL A 117 18.54 -2.34 -9.73
CA VAL A 117 17.56 -2.60 -8.66
C VAL A 117 16.16 -2.25 -9.11
N LEU A 118 15.97 -1.12 -9.80
CA LEU A 118 14.67 -0.71 -10.33
C LEU A 118 14.16 -1.66 -11.41
N GLU A 119 15.03 -2.11 -12.32
CA GLU A 119 14.70 -3.12 -13.34
C GLU A 119 14.27 -4.42 -12.69
N GLN A 120 15.03 -4.92 -11.71
CA GLN A 120 14.72 -6.15 -10.99
C GLN A 120 13.44 -6.08 -10.16
N ALA A 121 13.09 -4.88 -9.67
CA ALA A 121 11.86 -4.60 -8.95
C ALA A 121 10.66 -4.31 -9.89
N GLU A 122 10.81 -4.47 -11.20
CA GLU A 122 9.79 -4.16 -12.23
C GLU A 122 9.19 -2.74 -12.04
N TYR A 123 10.08 -1.78 -11.77
CA TYR A 123 9.65 -0.42 -11.41
C TYR A 123 8.89 0.29 -12.53
N GLU A 124 9.19 0.00 -13.78
CA GLU A 124 8.46 0.56 -14.94
C GLU A 124 6.97 0.18 -14.89
N GLN A 125 6.66 -1.08 -14.60
CA GLN A 125 5.27 -1.53 -14.42
C GLN A 125 4.63 -0.84 -13.21
N THR A 126 5.34 -0.77 -12.08
CA THR A 126 4.86 -0.07 -10.87
C THR A 126 4.63 1.42 -11.14
N TYR A 127 5.47 2.05 -11.95
CA TYR A 127 5.33 3.44 -12.37
C TYR A 127 4.06 3.63 -13.20
N SER A 128 3.84 2.78 -14.20
CA SER A 128 2.63 2.74 -15.02
C SER A 128 1.38 2.60 -14.16
N ASP A 129 1.32 1.61 -13.28
CA ASP A 129 0.18 1.35 -12.40
C ASP A 129 -0.10 2.54 -11.46
N THR A 130 0.97 3.17 -10.96
CA THR A 130 0.85 4.34 -10.10
C THR A 130 0.28 5.55 -10.85
N TRP A 131 0.68 5.74 -12.12
CA TRP A 131 0.12 6.78 -12.97
C TRP A 131 -1.35 6.54 -13.30
N TRP A 132 -1.76 5.30 -13.61
CA TRP A 132 -3.17 4.95 -13.79
C TRP A 132 -3.99 5.31 -12.55
N ARG A 133 -3.49 4.97 -11.35
CA ARG A 133 -4.15 5.33 -10.09
C ARG A 133 -4.20 6.85 -9.90
N LYS A 134 -3.08 7.53 -10.09
CA LYS A 134 -2.99 8.99 -9.97
C LYS A 134 -4.00 9.71 -10.86
N LEU A 135 -4.12 9.31 -12.12
CA LEU A 135 -5.03 9.93 -13.07
C LEU A 135 -6.51 9.68 -12.74
N LYS A 136 -6.85 8.51 -12.21
CA LYS A 136 -8.22 8.14 -11.84
C LYS A 136 -8.62 8.61 -10.45
N GLN A 137 -7.73 8.50 -9.50
CA GLN A 137 -8.02 8.72 -8.07
C GLN A 137 -7.48 10.06 -7.54
N GLY A 138 -6.71 10.79 -8.35
CA GLY A 138 -6.06 12.05 -7.97
C GLY A 138 -4.74 11.88 -7.22
N THR A 139 -4.46 10.69 -6.70
CA THR A 139 -3.24 10.39 -5.95
C THR A 139 -2.73 9.01 -6.31
N GLY A 140 -1.42 8.90 -6.51
CA GLY A 140 -0.72 7.62 -6.67
C GLY A 140 0.28 7.45 -5.51
N VAL A 141 0.25 6.30 -4.86
CA VAL A 141 1.12 5.97 -3.73
C VAL A 141 1.98 4.78 -4.10
N LYS A 142 3.28 4.86 -3.81
CA LYS A 142 4.23 3.75 -3.96
C LYS A 142 4.72 3.33 -2.58
N GLY A 143 4.82 2.03 -2.37
CA GLY A 143 5.45 1.45 -1.19
C GLY A 143 6.77 0.81 -1.58
N VAL A 144 7.81 1.05 -0.79
CA VAL A 144 9.12 0.40 -0.91
C VAL A 144 9.30 -0.48 0.31
N PHE A 145 9.52 -1.76 0.09
CA PHE A 145 9.60 -2.77 1.15
C PHE A 145 10.83 -3.65 0.95
N TRP A 146 11.33 -4.20 2.03
CA TRP A 146 12.23 -5.34 2.00
C TRP A 146 11.40 -6.62 1.99
N ASP A 147 11.56 -7.46 0.99
CA ASP A 147 10.88 -8.76 0.93
C ASP A 147 11.92 -9.88 1.14
N PRO A 148 11.92 -10.54 2.30
CA PRO A 148 12.94 -11.54 2.64
C PRO A 148 12.80 -12.85 1.84
N VAL A 149 11.68 -13.07 1.14
CA VAL A 149 11.43 -14.29 0.36
C VAL A 149 12.03 -14.22 -1.04
N LEU A 150 12.22 -13.00 -1.54
CA LEU A 150 12.80 -12.82 -2.87
C LEU A 150 14.20 -13.43 -2.98
N ARG A 151 14.61 -13.73 -4.20
CA ARG A 151 15.94 -14.32 -4.52
C ARG A 151 16.27 -15.59 -3.74
N GLY A 152 15.28 -16.48 -3.58
CA GLY A 152 15.51 -17.75 -2.89
C GLY A 152 15.78 -17.61 -1.39
N GLY A 153 15.28 -16.55 -0.76
CA GLY A 153 15.40 -16.28 0.68
C GLY A 153 16.55 -15.34 1.06
N LEU A 154 17.28 -14.79 0.07
CA LEU A 154 18.29 -13.75 0.33
C LEU A 154 17.66 -12.39 0.62
N GLY A 155 16.43 -12.20 0.19
CA GLY A 155 15.71 -10.94 0.26
C GLY A 155 16.09 -9.95 -0.82
N ASP A 156 15.16 -9.06 -1.16
CA ASP A 156 15.40 -7.95 -2.09
C ASP A 156 14.40 -6.82 -1.87
N ILE A 157 14.65 -5.68 -2.53
CA ILE A 157 13.76 -4.53 -2.53
C ILE A 157 12.56 -4.84 -3.42
N SER A 158 11.36 -4.67 -2.86
CA SER A 158 10.07 -4.75 -3.57
C SER A 158 9.44 -3.37 -3.63
N ILE A 159 9.12 -2.91 -4.84
CA ILE A 159 8.44 -1.62 -5.05
C ILE A 159 7.05 -1.92 -5.60
N ARG A 160 6.01 -1.40 -4.95
CA ARG A 160 4.62 -1.71 -5.31
C ARG A 160 3.78 -0.44 -5.40
N SER A 161 2.86 -0.41 -6.36
CA SER A 161 1.78 0.57 -6.37
C SER A 161 0.76 0.20 -5.31
N MET A 162 0.50 1.13 -4.37
CA MET A 162 -0.45 0.93 -3.28
C MET A 162 -1.85 1.38 -3.70
N ASP A 163 -2.87 0.57 -3.38
CA ASP A 163 -4.25 0.97 -3.63
C ASP A 163 -4.72 1.93 -2.55
N LEU A 164 -5.20 3.09 -2.97
CA LEU A 164 -5.67 4.12 -2.05
C LEU A 164 -6.90 3.65 -1.25
N LEU A 165 -7.75 2.79 -1.79
CA LEU A 165 -8.87 2.20 -1.06
C LEU A 165 -8.42 1.29 0.10
N MET A 166 -7.23 0.70 -0.02
CA MET A 166 -6.67 -0.23 0.97
C MET A 166 -5.67 0.43 1.92
N LEU A 167 -5.44 1.75 1.81
CA LEU A 167 -4.45 2.48 2.59
C LEU A 167 -5.14 3.48 3.51
N TYR A 168 -4.83 3.42 4.81
CA TYR A 168 -5.42 4.28 5.83
C TYR A 168 -4.32 4.92 6.68
N TRP A 169 -4.40 6.23 6.85
CA TRP A 169 -3.46 7.04 7.62
C TRP A 169 -4.19 8.04 8.51
N GLU A 170 -3.48 8.72 9.37
CA GLU A 170 -4.04 9.67 10.33
C GLU A 170 -4.75 10.83 9.62
N PRO A 171 -6.00 11.13 9.99
CA PRO A 171 -6.75 12.25 9.41
C PRO A 171 -6.05 13.60 9.66
N GLY A 172 -6.02 14.44 8.62
CA GLY A 172 -5.41 15.77 8.69
C GLY A 172 -3.91 15.82 8.44
N VAL A 173 -3.24 14.67 8.32
CA VAL A 173 -1.83 14.60 7.98
C VAL A 173 -1.67 14.67 6.46
N THR A 174 -0.90 15.63 5.97
CA THR A 174 -0.65 15.82 4.53
C THR A 174 0.49 14.95 4.00
N ASP A 175 1.52 14.75 4.80
CA ASP A 175 2.61 13.82 4.49
C ASP A 175 2.39 12.50 5.25
N ILE A 176 2.11 11.45 4.50
CA ILE A 176 1.85 10.11 5.05
C ILE A 176 2.99 9.58 5.93
N GLN A 177 4.23 10.04 5.70
CA GLN A 177 5.39 9.70 6.51
C GLN A 177 5.31 10.26 7.95
N ASN A 178 4.50 11.28 8.16
CA ASN A 178 4.28 11.89 9.48
C ASN A 178 3.12 11.25 10.25
N SER A 179 2.38 10.33 9.63
CA SER A 179 1.31 9.60 10.29
C SER A 179 1.84 8.77 11.47
N ALA A 180 1.18 8.84 12.62
CA ALA A 180 1.52 8.01 13.77
C ALA A 180 1.18 6.54 13.53
N ASN A 181 0.10 6.28 12.80
CA ASN A 181 -0.31 4.94 12.41
C ASN A 181 -0.60 4.91 10.90
N LEU A 182 -0.17 3.87 10.25
CA LEU A 182 -0.44 3.58 8.85
C LEU A 182 -0.94 2.14 8.73
N PHE A 183 -2.08 1.96 8.08
CA PHE A 183 -2.65 0.64 7.82
C PHE A 183 -2.69 0.40 6.32
N SER A 184 -2.14 -0.73 5.90
CA SER A 184 -2.28 -1.24 4.55
C SER A 184 -3.08 -2.54 4.61
N LEU A 185 -4.20 -2.58 3.90
CA LEU A 185 -5.05 -3.75 3.85
C LEU A 185 -4.74 -4.55 2.59
N SER A 186 -4.85 -5.86 2.70
CA SER A 186 -4.77 -6.76 1.56
C SER A 186 -5.83 -7.84 1.68
N VAL A 187 -6.37 -8.29 0.56
CA VAL A 187 -7.33 -9.40 0.50
C VAL A 187 -6.57 -10.65 0.11
N ALA A 188 -6.68 -11.68 0.90
CA ALA A 188 -6.01 -12.94 0.66
C ALA A 188 -6.98 -14.11 0.81
N ASP A 189 -6.70 -15.17 0.08
CA ASP A 189 -7.41 -16.42 0.11
C ASP A 189 -7.19 -17.14 1.45
N ASN A 190 -8.26 -17.69 2.03
CA ASN A 190 -8.22 -18.31 3.35
C ASN A 190 -7.30 -19.53 3.40
N ASP A 191 -7.26 -20.35 2.36
CA ASP A 191 -6.41 -21.54 2.35
C ASP A 191 -4.93 -21.16 2.26
N ARG A 192 -4.58 -20.12 1.50
CA ARG A 192 -3.22 -19.58 1.48
C ARG A 192 -2.80 -18.99 2.82
N LEU A 193 -3.72 -18.31 3.50
CA LEU A 193 -3.45 -17.76 4.83
C LEU A 193 -3.18 -18.86 5.84
N LYS A 194 -4.00 -19.90 5.87
CA LYS A 194 -3.83 -21.06 6.76
C LYS A 194 -2.55 -21.83 6.48
N ALA A 195 -2.22 -22.03 5.19
CA ALA A 195 -0.98 -22.70 4.79
C ALA A 195 0.26 -21.94 5.23
N ARG A 196 0.23 -20.60 5.16
CA ARG A 196 1.35 -19.75 5.53
C ARG A 196 1.43 -19.51 7.05
N TRP A 197 0.29 -19.38 7.71
CA TRP A 197 0.17 -19.09 9.14
C TRP A 197 -0.89 -19.99 9.77
N PRO A 198 -0.52 -21.20 10.24
CA PRO A 198 -1.45 -22.15 10.83
C PRO A 198 -2.26 -21.61 12.02
N GLN A 199 -1.71 -20.62 12.75
CA GLN A 199 -2.40 -19.94 13.84
C GLN A 199 -3.67 -19.17 13.41
N LEU A 200 -3.86 -18.93 12.12
CA LEU A 200 -5.06 -18.30 11.58
C LEU A 200 -6.19 -19.30 11.31
N ASP A 201 -5.97 -20.60 11.52
CA ASP A 201 -7.05 -21.59 11.36
C ASP A 201 -8.18 -21.33 12.36
N GLY A 202 -9.42 -21.30 11.88
CA GLY A 202 -10.59 -20.89 12.65
C GLY A 202 -10.78 -19.37 12.83
N HIS A 203 -9.82 -18.55 12.41
CA HIS A 203 -9.86 -17.08 12.51
C HIS A 203 -9.90 -16.38 11.12
N THR A 204 -10.17 -17.14 10.07
CA THR A 204 -10.41 -16.61 8.72
C THR A 204 -11.89 -16.22 8.56
N GLY A 205 -12.21 -15.43 7.55
CA GLY A 205 -13.55 -14.87 7.37
C GLY A 205 -13.65 -13.51 8.07
N SER A 206 -12.90 -12.54 7.58
CA SER A 206 -12.86 -11.20 8.17
C SER A 206 -14.26 -10.57 8.22
N THR A 207 -14.60 -9.92 9.33
CA THR A 207 -15.78 -9.06 9.48
C THR A 207 -15.66 -7.74 8.68
N LEU A 208 -14.50 -7.47 8.07
CA LEU A 208 -14.32 -6.33 7.20
C LEU A 208 -15.02 -6.60 5.85
N GLU A 209 -15.70 -5.60 5.32
CA GLU A 209 -16.36 -5.66 4.02
C GLU A 209 -15.34 -5.85 2.89
N THR A 210 -15.01 -7.09 2.56
CA THR A 210 -14.03 -7.43 1.52
C THR A 210 -14.45 -6.91 0.15
N ALA A 211 -15.74 -6.92 -0.15
CA ALA A 211 -16.30 -6.46 -1.43
C ALA A 211 -15.95 -4.99 -1.74
N LYS A 212 -15.76 -4.14 -0.72
CA LYS A 212 -15.36 -2.73 -0.90
C LYS A 212 -13.98 -2.58 -1.55
N TYR A 213 -13.10 -3.56 -1.38
CA TYR A 213 -11.73 -3.52 -1.86
C TYR A 213 -11.53 -4.21 -3.22
N ILE A 214 -12.59 -4.79 -3.77
CA ILE A 214 -12.57 -5.51 -5.04
C ILE A 214 -13.44 -4.75 -6.04
N HIS A 215 -12.82 -4.23 -7.09
CA HIS A 215 -13.53 -3.47 -8.13
C HIS A 215 -14.36 -4.37 -9.06
N ASP A 216 -14.09 -5.66 -9.09
CA ASP A 216 -14.86 -6.61 -9.88
C ASP A 216 -15.99 -7.20 -9.04
N GLN A 217 -17.22 -6.88 -9.41
CA GLN A 217 -18.45 -7.31 -8.72
C GLN A 217 -18.77 -8.80 -8.89
N ASN A 218 -18.06 -9.49 -9.79
CA ASN A 218 -18.28 -10.91 -10.09
C ASN A 218 -17.31 -11.83 -9.33
N ILE A 219 -16.42 -11.28 -8.51
CA ILE A 219 -15.50 -12.09 -7.71
C ILE A 219 -16.21 -12.57 -6.44
N ASP A 220 -16.24 -13.87 -6.24
CA ASP A 220 -16.64 -14.47 -4.97
C ASP A 220 -15.63 -14.10 -3.88
N THR A 221 -16.13 -13.54 -2.80
CA THR A 221 -15.31 -13.08 -1.65
C THR A 221 -15.52 -13.95 -0.40
N SER A 222 -16.33 -15.00 -0.48
CA SER A 222 -16.66 -15.86 0.65
C SER A 222 -15.44 -16.56 1.25
N ASP A 223 -14.48 -16.94 0.40
CA ASP A 223 -13.24 -17.60 0.80
C ASP A 223 -12.06 -16.66 1.03
N LYS A 224 -12.32 -15.35 1.19
CA LYS A 224 -11.27 -14.35 1.34
C LYS A 224 -11.36 -13.68 2.71
N SER A 225 -10.17 -13.30 3.20
CA SER A 225 -10.03 -12.52 4.43
C SER A 225 -9.20 -11.27 4.17
N VAL A 226 -9.49 -10.23 4.93
CA VAL A 226 -8.68 -9.01 4.94
C VAL A 226 -7.56 -9.17 5.95
N VAL A 227 -6.34 -9.04 5.45
CA VAL A 227 -5.12 -8.98 6.25
C VAL A 227 -4.73 -7.52 6.40
N VAL A 228 -4.42 -7.11 7.60
CA VAL A 228 -4.02 -5.75 7.94
C VAL A 228 -2.54 -5.73 8.26
N ASP A 229 -1.80 -4.92 7.51
CA ASP A 229 -0.43 -4.53 7.81
C ASP A 229 -0.47 -3.19 8.54
N TRP A 230 -0.09 -3.18 9.80
CA TRP A 230 -0.09 -2.02 10.65
C TRP A 230 1.32 -1.56 10.96
N TYR A 231 1.64 -0.35 10.54
CA TYR A 231 2.88 0.35 10.84
C TYR A 231 2.57 1.46 11.85
N TYR A 232 3.28 1.49 12.97
CA TYR A 232 3.05 2.50 13.99
C TYR A 232 4.35 3.00 14.60
N LYS A 233 4.33 4.26 14.97
CA LYS A 233 5.45 4.95 15.57
C LYS A 233 5.31 4.96 17.09
N LYS A 234 6.35 4.55 17.79
CA LYS A 234 6.42 4.57 19.24
C LYS A 234 7.61 5.44 19.67
N PRO A 235 7.39 6.48 20.49
CA PRO A 235 8.48 7.25 21.06
C PRO A 235 9.18 6.42 22.14
N LEU A 236 10.50 6.39 22.09
CA LEU A 236 11.34 5.83 23.15
C LEU A 236 11.62 6.88 24.23
N GLU A 237 12.05 6.43 25.42
CA GLU A 237 12.43 7.29 26.57
C GLU A 237 13.54 8.29 26.23
N ASN A 238 14.40 7.98 25.27
CA ASN A 238 15.48 8.85 24.78
C ASN A 238 15.01 9.90 23.76
N GLY A 239 13.70 10.01 23.49
CA GLY A 239 13.12 10.93 22.51
C GLY A 239 13.23 10.50 21.05
N GLN A 240 13.83 9.35 20.77
CA GLN A 240 13.82 8.76 19.42
C GLN A 240 12.47 8.08 19.14
N THR A 241 12.07 8.08 17.88
CA THR A 241 10.84 7.40 17.43
C THR A 241 11.24 6.16 16.66
N VAL A 242 10.71 5.01 17.06
CA VAL A 242 10.92 3.73 16.38
C VAL A 242 9.66 3.35 15.63
N LEU A 243 9.84 2.80 14.43
CA LEU A 243 8.76 2.24 13.63
C LEU A 243 8.60 0.76 13.98
N HIS A 244 7.40 0.41 14.40
CA HIS A 244 6.99 -0.98 14.63
C HIS A 244 6.07 -1.45 13.51
N TYR A 245 6.05 -2.74 13.30
CA TYR A 245 5.19 -3.41 12.34
C TYR A 245 4.44 -4.56 12.98
N CYS A 246 3.15 -4.67 12.64
CA CYS A 246 2.32 -5.78 13.03
C CYS A 246 1.41 -6.18 11.88
N LYS A 247 1.38 -7.45 11.56
CA LYS A 247 0.41 -8.03 10.65
C LYS A 247 -0.65 -8.76 11.47
N PHE A 248 -1.94 -8.50 11.20
CA PHE A 248 -3.02 -9.21 11.86
C PHE A 248 -4.18 -9.52 10.91
N CYS A 249 -4.90 -10.56 11.22
CA CYS A 249 -6.12 -10.95 10.54
C CYS A 249 -7.14 -11.38 11.61
N ASN A 250 -8.30 -10.72 11.62
CA ASN A 250 -9.41 -11.02 12.54
C ASN A 250 -8.99 -11.15 14.03
N GLY A 251 -8.10 -10.25 14.48
CA GLY A 251 -7.62 -10.23 15.88
C GLY A 251 -6.40 -11.08 16.17
N VAL A 252 -6.02 -11.99 15.30
CA VAL A 252 -4.83 -12.86 15.45
C VAL A 252 -3.61 -12.26 14.77
N VAL A 253 -2.48 -12.27 15.47
CA VAL A 253 -1.19 -11.72 15.01
C VAL A 253 -0.28 -12.85 14.50
N PRO A 254 -0.10 -13.03 13.19
CA PRO A 254 0.88 -13.95 12.66
C PRO A 254 2.32 -13.41 12.66
N VAL A 255 2.51 -12.08 12.59
CA VAL A 255 3.84 -11.45 12.49
C VAL A 255 3.84 -10.09 13.20
N SER A 256 4.89 -9.82 13.99
CA SER A 256 5.17 -8.50 14.59
C SER A 256 6.67 -8.27 14.76
N TYR A 257 7.13 -7.01 14.58
CA TYR A 257 8.52 -6.56 14.80
C TYR A 257 8.53 -5.21 15.51
#